data_753f0863e861676056b723bdb4b05f0e
#
_entry.id   753f0863e861676056b723bdb4b05f0e
#
_cell.length_a   1.000
_cell.length_b   1.000
_cell.length_c   1.000
_cell.angle_alpha   90.00
_cell.angle_beta   90.00
_cell.angle_gamma   90.00
#
_symmetry.space_group_name_H-M   'P 1'
#
loop_
_entity.id
_entity.type
_entity.pdbx_description
1 polymer ?
#
loop_
_entity_poly.entity_id
_entity_poly.type
_entity_poly.pdbx_seq_one_letter_code
_entity_poly.pdbx_strand_id
1 'polypeptide(L)'
;YEMQRSLVGSEMCIRDRTYTDEDLEKMRDNCTELRDLAMIDMLASTGMRIGEMVLLNKADINFNERECVVFGKGDKERIVYFDARAKIHLQNYIDSRIDDNPALFVTLRSPHERIKIGGIESRLREMGKQLNIPKVHPHKFRRTLATMAIDKGMPIEQLQQLLGHKRIDTTLQYAMVKQSNVKLAHKKYIG
;
A
#
# COMPACT_ATOMS: atom_id res chain seq x y z
N TYR A 1 -15.24 -31.55 -15.15
CA TYR A 1 -13.76 -31.58 -15.10
C TYR A 1 -13.11 -30.31 -15.67
N GLU A 2 -13.76 -29.60 -16.61
CA GLU A 2 -13.23 -28.33 -17.18
C GLU A 2 -13.41 -27.11 -16.26
N MET A 3 -14.44 -27.10 -15.41
CA MET A 3 -14.71 -25.97 -14.50
C MET A 3 -13.64 -25.80 -13.40
N GLN A 4 -12.96 -26.85 -12.98
CA GLN A 4 -11.88 -26.78 -11.96
C GLN A 4 -10.58 -26.18 -12.53
N ARG A 5 -10.27 -26.36 -13.81
CA ARG A 5 -9.07 -25.78 -14.46
C ARG A 5 -9.16 -24.25 -14.60
N SER A 6 -10.35 -23.70 -14.81
CA SER A 6 -10.57 -22.24 -14.93
C SER A 6 -10.37 -21.52 -13.59
N LEU A 7 -10.77 -22.12 -12.46
CA LEU A 7 -10.61 -21.55 -11.12
C LEU A 7 -9.14 -21.53 -10.65
N VAL A 8 -8.39 -22.59 -10.91
CA VAL A 8 -6.96 -22.68 -10.55
C VAL A 8 -6.12 -21.65 -11.33
N GLY A 9 -6.45 -21.42 -12.61
CA GLY A 9 -5.76 -20.40 -13.41
C GLY A 9 -6.03 -18.96 -12.94
N SER A 10 -7.22 -18.66 -12.43
CA SER A 10 -7.58 -17.33 -11.93
C SER A 10 -6.95 -17.04 -10.56
N GLU A 11 -6.86 -18.01 -9.66
CA GLU A 11 -6.21 -17.86 -8.36
C GLU A 11 -4.69 -17.68 -8.49
N MET A 12 -4.04 -18.42 -9.38
CA MET A 12 -2.61 -18.26 -9.68
C MET A 12 -2.33 -16.86 -10.27
N CYS A 13 -3.21 -16.33 -11.11
CA CYS A 13 -3.08 -15.00 -11.70
C CYS A 13 -3.24 -13.85 -10.68
N ILE A 14 -3.98 -14.07 -9.58
CA ILE A 14 -4.15 -13.11 -8.48
C ILE A 14 -2.93 -13.11 -7.57
N ARG A 15 -2.38 -14.28 -7.21
CA ARG A 15 -1.19 -14.42 -6.38
C ARG A 15 0.04 -13.73 -6.98
N ASP A 16 0.18 -13.75 -8.31
CA ASP A 16 1.25 -13.01 -9.00
C ASP A 16 1.09 -11.48 -8.92
N ARG A 17 -0.11 -10.99 -8.58
CA ARG A 17 -0.43 -9.55 -8.60
C ARG A 17 -0.48 -8.89 -7.25
N THR A 18 -0.53 -9.65 -6.15
CA THR A 18 -0.61 -9.15 -4.77
C THR A 18 0.50 -9.76 -3.92
N TYR A 19 0.79 -9.16 -2.77
CA TYR A 19 1.62 -9.76 -1.74
C TYR A 19 0.76 -10.65 -0.85
N THR A 20 1.37 -11.72 -0.31
CA THR A 20 0.81 -12.45 0.82
C THR A 20 1.14 -11.71 2.12
N ASP A 21 0.48 -12.09 3.23
CA ASP A 21 0.81 -11.55 4.55
C ASP A 21 2.26 -11.91 4.93
N GLU A 22 2.72 -13.11 4.58
CA GLU A 22 4.08 -13.55 4.81
C GLU A 22 5.11 -12.75 3.98
N ASP A 23 4.78 -12.37 2.75
CA ASP A 23 5.64 -11.50 1.94
C ASP A 23 5.83 -10.13 2.60
N LEU A 24 4.75 -9.56 3.14
CA LEU A 24 4.79 -8.28 3.84
C LEU A 24 5.61 -8.37 5.13
N GLU A 25 5.40 -9.42 5.94
CA GLU A 25 6.19 -9.62 7.17
C GLU A 25 7.67 -9.86 6.86
N LYS A 26 8.01 -10.68 5.85
CA LYS A 26 9.39 -10.87 5.41
C LYS A 26 10.05 -9.54 5.01
N MET A 27 9.33 -8.67 4.29
CA MET A 27 9.87 -7.36 3.93
C MET A 27 10.13 -6.50 5.17
N ARG A 28 9.23 -6.51 6.17
CA ARG A 28 9.38 -5.77 7.44
C ARG A 28 10.56 -6.27 8.25
N ASP A 29 10.63 -7.58 8.49
CA ASP A 29 11.64 -8.23 9.32
C ASP A 29 13.07 -8.06 8.75
N ASN A 30 13.19 -7.86 7.45
CA ASN A 30 14.47 -7.66 6.78
C ASN A 30 14.82 -6.18 6.53
N CYS A 31 14.00 -5.23 7.02
CA CYS A 31 14.36 -3.82 6.98
C CYS A 31 15.40 -3.50 8.05
N THR A 32 16.61 -3.15 7.62
CA THR A 32 17.67 -2.63 8.50
C THR A 32 17.53 -1.14 8.78
N GLU A 33 16.87 -0.41 7.88
CA GLU A 33 16.69 1.04 7.94
C GLU A 33 15.25 1.38 8.36
N LEU A 34 15.10 2.21 9.41
CA LEU A 34 13.79 2.68 9.89
C LEU A 34 12.99 3.38 8.80
N ARG A 35 13.68 4.11 7.90
CA ARG A 35 13.07 4.74 6.74
C ARG A 35 12.35 3.73 5.85
N ASP A 36 13.04 2.63 5.50
CA ASP A 36 12.52 1.63 4.57
C ASP A 36 11.33 0.89 5.18
N LEU A 37 11.39 0.59 6.47
CA LEU A 37 10.28 0.01 7.23
C LEU A 37 9.06 0.95 7.24
N ALA A 38 9.26 2.23 7.53
CA ALA A 38 8.19 3.22 7.50
C ALA A 38 7.59 3.38 6.09
N MET A 39 8.41 3.36 5.03
CA MET A 39 7.93 3.43 3.64
C MET A 39 7.06 2.23 3.27
N ILE A 40 7.48 1.00 3.63
CA ILE A 40 6.71 -0.23 3.37
C ILE A 40 5.35 -0.14 4.06
N ASP A 41 5.31 0.22 5.33
CA ASP A 41 4.06 0.26 6.08
C ASP A 41 3.13 1.37 5.60
N MET A 42 3.66 2.53 5.23
CA MET A 42 2.86 3.59 4.62
C MET A 42 2.26 3.14 3.29
N LEU A 43 3.03 2.47 2.42
CA LEU A 43 2.51 1.93 1.17
C LEU A 43 1.46 0.82 1.39
N ALA A 44 1.71 -0.09 2.33
CA ALA A 44 0.83 -1.22 2.62
C ALA A 44 -0.48 -0.78 3.28
N SER A 45 -0.40 0.18 4.20
CA SER A 45 -1.53 0.63 5.00
C SER A 45 -2.44 1.62 4.26
N THR A 46 -1.87 2.56 3.51
CA THR A 46 -2.63 3.63 2.83
C THR A 46 -3.00 3.31 1.39
N GLY A 47 -2.22 2.47 0.72
CA GLY A 47 -2.34 2.23 -0.71
C GLY A 47 -2.16 3.49 -1.57
N MET A 48 -1.52 4.55 -1.05
CA MET A 48 -1.27 5.78 -1.81
C MET A 48 -0.38 5.51 -3.02
N ARG A 49 -0.43 6.43 -3.99
CA ARG A 49 0.48 6.36 -5.14
C ARG A 49 1.87 6.80 -4.72
N ILE A 50 2.90 6.20 -5.33
CA ILE A 50 4.28 6.59 -5.03
C ILE A 50 4.56 8.06 -5.30
N GLY A 51 3.95 8.63 -6.34
CA GLY A 51 4.05 10.07 -6.64
C GLY A 51 3.45 10.95 -5.55
N GLU A 52 2.40 10.49 -4.86
CA GLU A 52 1.81 11.18 -3.71
C GLU A 52 2.74 11.07 -2.49
N MET A 53 3.30 9.88 -2.25
CA MET A 53 4.19 9.63 -1.11
C MET A 53 5.46 10.47 -1.12
N VAL A 54 6.11 10.64 -2.27
CA VAL A 54 7.35 11.42 -2.36
C VAL A 54 7.13 12.91 -2.15
N LEU A 55 5.90 13.41 -2.32
CA LEU A 55 5.56 14.82 -2.10
C LEU A 55 5.23 15.15 -0.65
N LEU A 56 4.94 14.16 0.20
CA LEU A 56 4.57 14.38 1.60
C LEU A 56 5.69 15.06 2.38
N ASN A 57 5.28 15.94 3.28
CA ASN A 57 6.12 16.57 4.31
C ASN A 57 5.79 15.97 5.69
N LYS A 58 6.67 16.17 6.65
CA LYS A 58 6.41 15.81 8.06
C LYS A 58 5.14 16.47 8.61
N ALA A 59 4.89 17.72 8.20
CA ALA A 59 3.72 18.49 8.63
C ALA A 59 2.38 17.99 8.08
N ASP A 60 2.38 17.18 7.01
CA ASP A 60 1.16 16.65 6.40
C ASP A 60 0.59 15.45 7.17
N ILE A 61 1.31 14.97 8.19
CA ILE A 61 0.94 13.76 8.96
C ILE A 61 0.22 14.13 10.24
N ASN A 62 -1.01 13.69 10.36
CA ASN A 62 -1.78 13.73 11.60
C ASN A 62 -1.67 12.39 12.34
N PHE A 63 -0.74 12.30 13.30
CA PHE A 63 -0.52 11.07 14.07
C PHE A 63 -1.68 10.72 15.01
N ASN A 64 -2.46 11.71 15.47
CA ASN A 64 -3.58 11.46 16.38
C ASN A 64 -4.70 10.74 15.64
N GLU A 65 -5.12 11.26 14.50
CA GLU A 65 -6.18 10.68 13.67
C GLU A 65 -5.66 9.58 12.72
N ARG A 66 -4.33 9.40 12.63
CA ARG A 66 -3.67 8.44 11.72
C ARG A 66 -4.06 8.65 10.27
N GLU A 67 -3.95 9.89 9.83
CA GLU A 67 -4.29 10.30 8.48
C GLU A 67 -3.27 11.27 7.90
N CYS A 68 -3.25 11.39 6.60
CA CYS A 68 -2.53 12.45 5.91
C CYS A 68 -3.27 12.87 4.64
N VAL A 69 -3.05 14.13 4.23
CA VAL A 69 -3.61 14.67 2.99
C VAL A 69 -2.61 14.40 1.86
N VAL A 70 -3.08 13.80 0.78
CA VAL A 70 -2.28 13.58 -0.42
C VAL A 70 -2.88 14.29 -1.62
N PHE A 71 -2.01 14.78 -2.50
CA PHE A 71 -2.38 15.52 -3.70
C PHE A 71 -2.33 14.58 -4.92
N GLY A 72 -3.49 14.37 -5.54
CA GLY A 72 -3.64 13.55 -6.74
C GLY A 72 -3.46 14.35 -8.03
N LYS A 73 -3.55 13.68 -9.18
CA LYS A 73 -3.48 14.30 -10.50
C LYS A 73 -4.57 15.37 -10.66
N GLY A 74 -4.17 16.60 -10.94
CA GLY A 74 -5.07 17.76 -11.10
C GLY A 74 -5.41 18.42 -9.77
N ASP A 75 -4.48 18.44 -8.85
CA ASP A 75 -4.52 19.15 -7.56
C ASP A 75 -5.73 18.80 -6.68
N LYS A 76 -6.21 17.56 -6.81
CA LYS A 76 -7.29 17.06 -5.96
C LYS A 76 -6.72 16.45 -4.71
N GLU A 77 -7.04 17.07 -3.61
CA GLU A 77 -6.75 16.54 -2.27
C GLU A 77 -7.63 15.34 -1.94
N ARG A 78 -7.06 14.38 -1.24
CA ARG A 78 -7.80 13.35 -0.51
C ARG A 78 -7.09 12.97 0.77
N ILE A 79 -7.87 12.57 1.75
CA ILE A 79 -7.35 12.01 2.98
C ILE A 79 -7.06 10.52 2.75
N VAL A 80 -5.92 10.05 3.24
CA VAL A 80 -5.57 8.63 3.34
C VAL A 80 -5.28 8.29 4.79
N TYR A 81 -5.62 7.07 5.17
CA TYR A 81 -5.54 6.60 6.56
C TYR A 81 -4.46 5.54 6.67
N PHE A 82 -3.72 5.56 7.77
CA PHE A 82 -2.70 4.56 8.07
C PHE A 82 -2.99 3.86 9.41
N ASP A 83 -2.56 2.61 9.52
CA ASP A 83 -2.80 1.79 10.69
C ASP A 83 -1.83 2.12 11.85
N ALA A 84 -2.02 1.44 12.99
CA ALA A 84 -1.19 1.65 14.17
C ALA A 84 0.28 1.25 13.96
N ARG A 85 0.54 0.24 13.13
CA ARG A 85 1.89 -0.22 12.79
C ARG A 85 2.63 0.85 11.99
N ALA A 86 2.00 1.37 10.94
CA ALA A 86 2.56 2.45 10.14
C ALA A 86 2.82 3.70 10.98
N LYS A 87 1.92 4.05 11.92
CA LYS A 87 2.12 5.14 12.88
C LYS A 87 3.41 4.96 13.68
N ILE A 88 3.60 3.79 14.30
CA ILE A 88 4.75 3.52 15.17
C ILE A 88 6.05 3.59 14.35
N HIS A 89 6.10 2.92 13.21
CA HIS A 89 7.32 2.88 12.42
C HIS A 89 7.65 4.23 11.77
N LEU A 90 6.62 4.99 11.38
CA LEU A 90 6.82 6.34 10.85
C LEU A 90 7.32 7.29 11.92
N GLN A 91 6.77 7.22 13.15
CA GLN A 91 7.24 8.02 14.27
C GLN A 91 8.70 7.69 14.61
N ASN A 92 9.03 6.41 14.75
CA ASN A 92 10.41 5.96 15.01
C ASN A 92 11.40 6.46 13.95
N TYR A 93 10.99 6.43 12.68
CA TYR A 93 11.82 6.98 11.61
C TYR A 93 12.01 8.48 11.73
N ILE A 94 10.94 9.25 11.96
CA ILE A 94 11.04 10.72 12.09
C ILE A 94 11.91 11.09 13.29
N ASP A 95 11.74 10.42 14.43
CA ASP A 95 12.50 10.67 15.66
C ASP A 95 14.01 10.33 15.50
N SER A 96 14.34 9.39 14.61
CA SER A 96 15.71 9.01 14.29
C SER A 96 16.43 9.97 13.34
N ARG A 97 15.70 10.91 12.73
CA ARG A 97 16.28 11.84 11.75
C ARG A 97 17.12 12.92 12.43
N ILE A 98 18.26 13.21 11.82
CA ILE A 98 19.21 14.23 12.27
C ILE A 98 19.26 15.45 11.34
N ASP A 99 18.35 15.51 10.34
CA ASP A 99 18.25 16.57 9.35
C ASP A 99 16.99 17.41 9.53
N ASP A 100 17.03 18.66 9.05
CA ASP A 100 15.91 19.61 9.12
C ASP A 100 15.04 19.64 7.86
N ASN A 101 15.25 18.69 6.91
CA ASN A 101 14.48 18.67 5.68
C ASN A 101 12.99 18.45 5.99
N PRO A 102 12.08 19.30 5.46
CA PRO A 102 10.63 19.16 5.69
C PRO A 102 10.02 17.90 5.07
N ALA A 103 10.67 17.32 4.04
CA ALA A 103 10.16 16.13 3.37
C ALA A 103 9.95 14.97 4.36
N LEU A 104 8.85 14.21 4.18
CA LEU A 104 8.57 13.04 5.01
C LEU A 104 9.68 11.99 4.85
N PHE A 105 10.04 11.67 3.62
CA PHE A 105 11.08 10.68 3.32
C PHE A 105 12.26 11.33 2.62
N VAL A 106 13.46 11.05 3.12
CA VAL A 106 14.72 11.58 2.59
C VAL A 106 15.71 10.46 2.26
N THR A 107 16.75 10.81 1.51
CA THR A 107 17.86 9.89 1.23
C THR A 107 18.64 9.59 2.51
N LEU A 108 19.24 8.39 2.61
CA LEU A 108 20.04 7.99 3.79
C LEU A 108 21.39 8.70 3.84
N ARG A 109 21.89 9.16 2.71
CA ARG A 109 23.20 9.84 2.62
C ARG A 109 23.00 11.35 2.68
N SER A 110 23.93 12.04 3.33
CA SER A 110 24.02 13.50 3.27
C SER A 110 24.08 13.97 1.81
N PRO A 111 23.35 15.06 1.47
CA PRO A 111 22.70 16.03 2.35
C PRO A 111 21.23 15.72 2.74
N HIS A 112 20.78 14.47 2.73
CA HIS A 112 19.42 14.05 3.11
C HIS A 112 18.33 14.76 2.32
N GLU A 113 18.43 14.68 1.00
CA GLU A 113 17.45 15.27 0.09
C GLU A 113 16.14 14.45 0.08
N ARG A 114 15.03 15.12 -0.29
CA ARG A 114 13.75 14.45 -0.56
C ARG A 114 13.97 13.25 -1.47
N ILE A 115 13.49 12.10 -1.07
CA ILE A 115 13.60 10.87 -1.88
C ILE A 115 12.77 11.01 -3.16
N LYS A 116 13.33 10.55 -4.27
CA LYS A 116 12.64 10.52 -5.57
C LYS A 116 11.99 9.17 -5.82
N ILE A 117 11.00 9.13 -6.72
CA ILE A 117 10.28 7.90 -7.11
C ILE A 117 11.26 6.77 -7.45
N GLY A 118 12.25 7.05 -8.32
CA GLY A 118 13.24 6.05 -8.72
C GLY A 118 14.08 5.50 -7.56
N GLY A 119 14.33 6.30 -6.51
CA GLY A 119 15.02 5.85 -5.31
C GLY A 119 14.22 4.81 -4.54
N ILE A 120 12.91 5.06 -4.35
CA ILE A 120 12.01 4.10 -3.69
C ILE A 120 11.87 2.82 -4.52
N GLU A 121 11.64 2.96 -5.83
CA GLU A 121 11.49 1.80 -6.73
C GLU A 121 12.73 0.93 -6.77
N SER A 122 13.93 1.55 -6.81
CA SER A 122 15.20 0.82 -6.78
C SER A 122 15.37 0.07 -5.46
N ARG A 123 15.06 0.71 -4.32
CA ARG A 123 15.16 0.08 -3.02
C ARG A 123 14.19 -1.10 -2.86
N LEU A 124 12.94 -0.94 -3.28
CA LEU A 124 11.95 -2.02 -3.27
C LEU A 124 12.37 -3.19 -4.17
N ARG A 125 12.91 -2.90 -5.35
CA ARG A 125 13.41 -3.93 -6.29
C ARG A 125 14.58 -4.71 -5.69
N GLU A 126 15.51 -4.01 -5.05
CA GLU A 126 16.65 -4.63 -4.35
C GLU A 126 16.17 -5.55 -3.24
N MET A 127 15.28 -5.08 -2.38
CA MET A 127 14.66 -5.87 -1.31
C MET A 127 13.98 -7.14 -1.87
N GLY A 128 13.20 -6.99 -2.94
CA GLY A 128 12.56 -8.13 -3.59
C GLY A 128 13.57 -9.19 -4.07
N LYS A 129 14.71 -8.76 -4.62
CA LYS A 129 15.79 -9.68 -5.03
C LYS A 129 16.40 -10.41 -3.83
N GLN A 130 16.70 -9.68 -2.75
CA GLN A 130 17.31 -10.24 -1.53
C GLN A 130 16.38 -11.28 -0.86
N LEU A 131 15.07 -11.04 -0.87
CA LEU A 131 14.07 -11.89 -0.22
C LEU A 131 13.42 -12.94 -1.13
N ASN A 132 13.84 -13.01 -2.40
CA ASN A 132 13.23 -13.85 -3.43
C ASN A 132 11.71 -13.60 -3.58
N ILE A 133 11.27 -12.34 -3.37
CA ILE A 133 9.89 -11.92 -3.60
C ILE A 133 9.80 -11.32 -5.01
N PRO A 134 8.97 -11.90 -5.91
CA PRO A 134 8.92 -11.44 -7.28
C PRO A 134 8.24 -10.07 -7.40
N LYS A 135 8.82 -9.20 -8.22
CA LYS A 135 8.23 -7.92 -8.64
C LYS A 135 7.76 -7.04 -7.47
N VAL A 136 8.69 -6.72 -6.53
CA VAL A 136 8.40 -5.75 -5.47
C VAL A 136 8.41 -4.34 -6.05
N HIS A 137 7.24 -3.69 -6.04
CA HIS A 137 7.04 -2.33 -6.54
C HIS A 137 5.79 -1.67 -5.92
N PRO A 138 5.70 -0.32 -5.89
CA PRO A 138 4.65 0.40 -5.17
C PRO A 138 3.22 0.04 -5.56
N HIS A 139 2.94 -0.15 -6.85
CA HIS A 139 1.59 -0.51 -7.31
C HIS A 139 1.10 -1.87 -6.78
N LYS A 140 2.02 -2.79 -6.46
CA LYS A 140 1.66 -4.08 -5.89
C LYS A 140 1.13 -3.93 -4.47
N PHE A 141 1.68 -3.03 -3.64
CA PHE A 141 1.13 -2.69 -2.31
C PHE A 141 -0.30 -2.18 -2.40
N ARG A 142 -0.53 -1.20 -3.27
CA ARG A 142 -1.86 -0.64 -3.49
C ARG A 142 -2.88 -1.69 -3.95
N ARG A 143 -2.46 -2.59 -4.82
CA ARG A 143 -3.28 -3.70 -5.31
C ARG A 143 -3.57 -4.69 -4.19
N THR A 144 -2.59 -5.00 -3.37
CA THR A 144 -2.73 -5.86 -2.18
C THR A 144 -3.76 -5.28 -1.22
N LEU A 145 -3.63 -4.00 -0.84
CA LEU A 145 -4.61 -3.32 0.02
C LEU A 145 -6.02 -3.39 -0.58
N ALA A 146 -6.18 -3.08 -1.86
CA ALA A 146 -7.47 -3.09 -2.53
C ALA A 146 -8.13 -4.47 -2.50
N THR A 147 -7.37 -5.52 -2.80
CA THR A 147 -7.87 -6.91 -2.77
C THR A 147 -8.24 -7.34 -1.36
N MET A 148 -7.39 -7.05 -0.37
CA MET A 148 -7.66 -7.35 1.04
C MET A 148 -8.90 -6.60 1.56
N ALA A 149 -9.08 -5.33 1.19
CA ALA A 149 -10.23 -4.55 1.60
C ALA A 149 -11.55 -5.14 1.06
N ILE A 150 -11.56 -5.55 -0.20
CA ILE A 150 -12.73 -6.22 -0.81
C ILE A 150 -12.97 -7.59 -0.15
N ASP A 151 -11.93 -8.38 0.07
CA ASP A 151 -12.04 -9.69 0.71
C ASP A 151 -12.58 -9.59 2.15
N LYS A 152 -12.31 -8.48 2.84
CA LYS A 152 -12.86 -8.15 4.16
C LYS A 152 -14.25 -7.51 4.11
N GLY A 153 -14.81 -7.31 2.93
CA GLY A 153 -16.17 -6.82 2.74
C GLY A 153 -16.32 -5.31 2.68
N MET A 154 -15.23 -4.55 2.41
CA MET A 154 -15.35 -3.11 2.18
C MET A 154 -16.18 -2.84 0.93
N PRO A 155 -17.21 -1.97 0.99
CA PRO A 155 -17.96 -1.55 -0.19
C PRO A 155 -17.06 -0.93 -1.25
N ILE A 156 -17.34 -1.23 -2.52
CA ILE A 156 -16.47 -0.83 -3.62
C ILE A 156 -16.40 0.70 -3.80
N GLU A 157 -17.47 1.39 -3.45
CA GLU A 157 -17.56 2.86 -3.49
C GLU A 157 -16.63 3.48 -2.43
N GLN A 158 -16.58 2.89 -1.23
CA GLN A 158 -15.66 3.32 -0.18
C GLN A 158 -14.20 3.07 -0.59
N LEU A 159 -13.92 1.90 -1.19
CA LEU A 159 -12.59 1.59 -1.71
C LEU A 159 -12.21 2.54 -2.85
N GLN A 160 -13.14 2.89 -3.74
CA GLN A 160 -12.92 3.86 -4.79
C GLN A 160 -12.49 5.22 -4.22
N GLN A 161 -13.17 5.70 -3.19
CA GLN A 161 -12.84 6.96 -2.50
C GLN A 161 -11.48 6.87 -1.82
N LEU A 162 -11.22 5.82 -1.05
CA LEU A 162 -9.95 5.57 -0.37
C LEU A 162 -8.77 5.62 -1.34
N LEU A 163 -8.91 4.95 -2.48
CA LEU A 163 -7.88 4.91 -3.51
C LEU A 163 -7.84 6.17 -4.38
N GLY A 164 -8.86 7.01 -4.38
CA GLY A 164 -8.97 8.18 -5.24
C GLY A 164 -9.01 7.81 -6.73
N HIS A 165 -9.83 6.83 -7.09
CA HIS A 165 -10.11 6.48 -8.47
C HIS A 165 -11.24 7.34 -9.03
N LYS A 166 -11.01 8.00 -10.17
CA LYS A 166 -12.03 8.82 -10.85
C LYS A 166 -13.19 7.98 -11.39
N ARG A 167 -12.90 6.74 -11.78
CA ARG A 167 -13.88 5.81 -12.36
C ARG A 167 -13.94 4.54 -11.54
N ILE A 168 -15.14 4.04 -11.29
CA ILE A 168 -15.38 2.82 -10.54
C ILE A 168 -14.78 1.60 -11.24
N ASP A 169 -14.78 1.59 -12.58
CA ASP A 169 -14.19 0.50 -13.39
C ASP A 169 -12.74 0.19 -12.98
N THR A 170 -11.97 1.22 -12.59
CA THR A 170 -10.60 1.05 -12.13
C THR A 170 -10.54 0.29 -10.79
N THR A 171 -11.56 0.45 -9.95
CA THR A 171 -11.67 -0.25 -8.67
C THR A 171 -12.23 -1.66 -8.86
N LEU A 172 -13.17 -1.83 -9.80
CA LEU A 172 -13.74 -3.13 -10.15
C LEU A 172 -12.71 -4.16 -10.62
N GLN A 173 -11.58 -3.71 -11.18
CA GLN A 173 -10.48 -4.61 -11.55
C GLN A 173 -9.90 -5.40 -10.36
N TYR A 174 -10.12 -4.94 -9.13
CA TYR A 174 -9.74 -5.65 -7.89
C TYR A 174 -10.85 -6.55 -7.36
N ALA A 175 -12.10 -6.27 -7.73
CA ALA A 175 -13.28 -7.04 -7.36
C ALA A 175 -13.44 -8.23 -8.30
N MET A 176 -12.56 -9.22 -8.20
CA MET A 176 -12.91 -10.53 -8.71
C MET A 176 -13.98 -11.10 -7.77
N VAL A 177 -15.20 -11.23 -8.27
CA VAL A 177 -16.32 -11.82 -7.52
C VAL A 177 -15.98 -13.27 -7.26
N LYS A 178 -15.38 -13.55 -6.09
CA LYS A 178 -15.22 -14.92 -5.62
C LYS A 178 -16.59 -15.42 -5.16
N GLN A 179 -16.97 -16.61 -5.56
CA GLN A 179 -18.21 -17.28 -5.11
C GLN A 179 -18.30 -17.35 -3.57
N SER A 180 -17.15 -17.44 -2.89
CA SER A 180 -17.05 -17.37 -1.43
C SER A 180 -17.54 -16.03 -0.87
N ASN A 181 -17.21 -14.92 -1.53
CA ASN A 181 -17.62 -13.58 -1.08
C ASN A 181 -19.12 -13.38 -1.27
N VAL A 182 -19.70 -13.91 -2.34
CA VAL A 182 -21.16 -13.90 -2.57
C VAL A 182 -21.87 -14.67 -1.45
N LYS A 183 -21.36 -15.86 -1.09
CA LYS A 183 -21.93 -16.68 -0.01
C LYS A 183 -21.84 -15.98 1.36
N LEU A 184 -20.73 -15.30 1.67
CA LEU A 184 -20.56 -14.55 2.90
C LEU A 184 -21.48 -13.33 2.94
N ALA A 185 -21.59 -12.60 1.86
CA ALA A 185 -22.50 -11.46 1.73
C ALA A 185 -23.96 -11.90 1.89
N HIS A 186 -24.36 -12.98 1.24
CA HIS A 186 -25.71 -13.55 1.40
C HIS A 186 -26.01 -13.85 2.88
N LYS A 187 -25.11 -14.58 3.56
CA LYS A 187 -25.26 -14.90 4.99
C LYS A 187 -25.34 -13.65 5.88
N LYS A 188 -24.61 -12.60 5.54
CA LYS A 188 -24.52 -11.38 6.35
C LYS A 188 -25.73 -10.47 6.19
N TYR A 189 -26.30 -10.39 4.98
CA TYR A 189 -27.31 -9.38 4.64
C TYR A 189 -28.71 -9.93 4.39
N ILE A 190 -28.84 -11.23 4.18
CA ILE A 190 -30.14 -11.84 3.83
C ILE A 190 -30.58 -12.90 4.85
N GLY A 191 -29.66 -13.47 5.61
CA GLY A 191 -29.94 -14.47 6.61
C GLY A 191 -28.98 -15.60 6.59
#